data_c7dbd45b4a7653cb5d68cf72277e14ff
#
_entry.id   c7dbd45b4a7653cb5d68cf72277e14ff
#
_cell.length_a   1.000
_cell.length_b   1.000
_cell.length_c   1.000
_cell.angle_alpha   90.00
_cell.angle_beta   90.00
_cell.angle_gamma   90.00
#
_symmetry.space_group_name_H-M   'P 1'
#
loop_
_entity.id
_entity.type
_entity.pdbx_description
1 polymer ?
#
loop_
_entity_poly.entity_id
_entity_poly.type
_entity_poly.pdbx_seq_one_letter_code
_entity_poly.pdbx_strand_id
1 'polypeptide(L)'
;MTDEGNVWPFGKPKVGQRAEVTREVSQRDIEMFSAISGDRNPLHYDKKLANATKFGGIIVQGGVTSAVLNAVVAEKLPGPGTVFLHVDWNFKAPVKPGDKITGAVEVIKVRTDKPMTELKTTVTRDDGTVALEGNALCYTLPMPHSVGNQ
;
A
#
# COMPACT_ATOMS: atom_id res chain seq x y z
N MET A 1 1.68 1.67 37.38
CA MET A 1 2.30 1.78 36.07
C MET A 1 1.26 1.72 34.96
N THR A 2 1.41 2.54 34.03
CA THR A 2 0.51 2.55 32.90
C THR A 2 0.94 1.59 31.82
N ASP A 3 -0.03 1.02 31.10
CA ASP A 3 0.23 0.17 29.97
C ASP A 3 0.20 0.95 28.65
N GLU A 4 0.18 2.27 28.75
CA GLU A 4 0.10 3.12 27.57
C GLU A 4 1.19 2.80 26.55
N GLY A 5 2.42 2.53 27.04
CA GLY A 5 3.51 2.18 26.16
C GLY A 5 3.36 0.82 25.47
N ASN A 6 2.51 -0.06 26.02
CA ASN A 6 2.30 -1.39 25.45
C ASN A 6 1.28 -1.41 24.33
N VAL A 7 0.50 -0.35 24.22
CA VAL A 7 -0.48 -0.22 23.13
C VAL A 7 0.25 -0.13 21.80
N TRP A 8 1.44 0.47 21.80
CA TRP A 8 2.23 0.66 20.59
C TRP A 8 3.54 -0.11 20.69
N PRO A 9 3.62 -1.32 20.12
CA PRO A 9 4.78 -2.21 20.32
C PRO A 9 6.11 -1.64 19.81
N PHE A 10 6.07 -0.75 18.85
CA PHE A 10 7.29 -0.15 18.27
C PHE A 10 7.31 1.37 18.43
N GLY A 11 6.59 1.87 19.42
CA GLY A 11 6.49 3.29 19.68
C GLY A 11 5.25 3.90 19.01
N LYS A 12 4.68 4.88 19.66
CA LYS A 12 3.50 5.56 19.18
C LYS A 12 3.84 6.45 17.99
N PRO A 13 3.16 6.26 16.85
CA PRO A 13 3.34 7.17 15.71
C PRO A 13 2.89 8.58 16.07
N LYS A 14 3.42 9.54 15.33
CA LYS A 14 3.06 10.95 15.51
C LYS A 14 2.38 11.47 14.26
N VAL A 15 1.36 12.28 14.45
CA VAL A 15 0.71 12.97 13.34
C VAL A 15 1.77 13.73 12.54
N GLY A 16 1.74 13.59 11.23
CA GLY A 16 2.69 14.21 10.33
C GLY A 16 3.86 13.32 9.92
N GLN A 17 4.08 12.20 10.61
CA GLN A 17 5.12 11.25 10.18
C GLN A 17 4.78 10.69 8.81
N ARG A 18 5.80 10.47 8.00
CA ARG A 18 5.68 9.96 6.64
C ARG A 18 6.67 8.83 6.41
N ALA A 19 6.29 7.92 5.54
CA ALA A 19 7.19 6.90 5.03
C ALA A 19 6.80 6.54 3.62
N GLU A 20 7.74 6.01 2.85
CA GLU A 20 7.46 5.64 1.46
C GLU A 20 8.33 4.48 1.00
N VAL A 21 7.86 3.80 -0.02
CA VAL A 21 8.59 2.74 -0.72
C VAL A 21 8.42 2.97 -2.21
N THR A 22 9.52 2.88 -2.95
CA THR A 22 9.51 2.99 -4.41
C THR A 22 9.90 1.65 -5.01
N ARG A 23 9.19 1.25 -6.06
CA ARG A 23 9.54 0.04 -6.80
C ARG A 23 9.15 0.16 -8.26
N GLU A 24 9.80 -0.62 -9.10
CA GLU A 24 9.42 -0.75 -10.50
C GLU A 24 8.42 -1.88 -10.64
N VAL A 25 7.37 -1.64 -11.44
CA VAL A 25 6.32 -2.63 -11.70
C VAL A 25 6.66 -3.39 -12.98
N SER A 26 6.36 -4.67 -13.00
CA SER A 26 6.71 -5.53 -14.12
C SER A 26 5.55 -6.42 -14.55
N GLN A 27 5.70 -7.06 -15.71
CA GLN A 27 4.74 -8.06 -16.19
C GLN A 27 4.62 -9.22 -15.19
N ARG A 28 5.69 -9.54 -14.49
CA ARG A 28 5.66 -10.58 -13.46
C ARG A 28 4.69 -10.24 -12.34
N ASP A 29 4.58 -8.97 -11.97
CA ASP A 29 3.64 -8.53 -10.94
C ASP A 29 2.20 -8.82 -11.36
N ILE A 30 1.89 -8.61 -12.64
CA ILE A 30 0.57 -8.94 -13.18
C ILE A 30 0.30 -10.44 -13.02
N GLU A 31 1.27 -11.28 -13.37
CA GLU A 31 1.10 -12.74 -13.28
C GLU A 31 0.94 -13.20 -11.84
N MET A 32 1.72 -12.64 -10.93
CA MET A 32 1.62 -12.97 -9.51
C MET A 32 0.26 -12.55 -8.94
N PHE A 33 -0.22 -11.37 -9.31
CA PHE A 33 -1.52 -10.92 -8.84
C PHE A 33 -2.65 -11.75 -9.43
N SER A 34 -2.54 -12.15 -10.71
CA SER A 34 -3.50 -13.06 -11.32
C SER A 34 -3.55 -14.39 -10.58
N ALA A 35 -2.40 -14.88 -10.12
CA ALA A 35 -2.34 -16.15 -9.41
C ALA A 35 -3.12 -16.11 -8.09
N ILE A 36 -3.10 -14.99 -7.38
CA ILE A 36 -3.80 -14.88 -6.10
C ILE A 36 -5.23 -14.39 -6.24
N SER A 37 -5.55 -13.63 -7.27
CA SER A 37 -6.88 -13.00 -7.43
C SER A 37 -7.79 -13.71 -8.42
N GLY A 38 -7.22 -14.44 -9.36
CA GLY A 38 -7.98 -14.98 -10.50
C GLY A 38 -8.25 -13.96 -11.60
N ASP A 39 -7.78 -12.72 -11.44
CA ASP A 39 -8.01 -11.64 -12.40
C ASP A 39 -7.12 -11.83 -13.63
N ARG A 40 -7.73 -12.24 -14.75
CA ARG A 40 -7.05 -12.40 -16.03
C ARG A 40 -7.70 -11.55 -17.10
N ASN A 41 -8.14 -10.36 -16.71
CA ASN A 41 -8.75 -9.42 -17.63
C ASN A 41 -7.80 -9.15 -18.81
N PRO A 42 -8.30 -9.19 -20.05
CA PRO A 42 -7.47 -8.93 -21.25
C PRO A 42 -6.70 -7.62 -21.22
N LEU A 43 -7.17 -6.61 -20.47
CA LEU A 43 -6.44 -5.35 -20.31
C LEU A 43 -5.03 -5.54 -19.74
N HIS A 44 -4.79 -6.67 -19.07
CA HIS A 44 -3.51 -6.96 -18.44
C HIS A 44 -2.65 -7.91 -19.28
N TYR A 45 -3.21 -8.51 -20.32
CA TYR A 45 -2.53 -9.57 -21.07
C TYR A 45 -2.53 -9.39 -22.59
N ASP A 46 -3.56 -8.78 -23.15
CA ASP A 46 -3.73 -8.68 -24.61
C ASP A 46 -3.26 -7.31 -25.09
N LYS A 47 -2.04 -7.26 -25.62
CA LYS A 47 -1.42 -6.02 -26.07
C LYS A 47 -2.25 -5.31 -27.15
N LYS A 48 -2.77 -6.08 -28.10
CA LYS A 48 -3.53 -5.52 -29.22
C LYS A 48 -4.81 -4.87 -28.71
N LEU A 49 -5.51 -5.57 -27.83
CA LEU A 49 -6.74 -5.03 -27.22
C LEU A 49 -6.42 -3.82 -26.36
N ALA A 50 -5.42 -3.94 -25.51
CA ALA A 50 -5.05 -2.85 -24.58
C ALA A 50 -4.62 -1.60 -25.33
N ASN A 51 -3.88 -1.77 -26.44
CA ASN A 51 -3.45 -0.64 -27.26
C ASN A 51 -4.65 0.08 -27.92
N ALA A 52 -5.74 -0.62 -28.14
CA ALA A 52 -6.93 -0.06 -28.75
C ALA A 52 -7.80 0.70 -27.74
N THR A 53 -7.50 0.58 -26.45
CA THR A 53 -8.26 1.29 -25.41
C THR A 53 -7.65 2.66 -25.16
N LYS A 54 -8.38 3.47 -24.38
CA LYS A 54 -7.89 4.79 -23.97
C LYS A 54 -6.61 4.72 -23.15
N PHE A 55 -6.27 3.56 -22.60
CA PHE A 55 -5.04 3.38 -21.83
C PHE A 55 -3.79 3.31 -22.71
N GLY A 56 -3.97 2.94 -23.98
CA GLY A 56 -2.85 2.90 -24.94
C GLY A 56 -1.81 1.83 -24.70
N GLY A 57 -2.15 0.79 -23.94
CA GLY A 57 -1.22 -0.31 -23.64
C GLY A 57 -1.68 -1.10 -22.44
N ILE A 58 -0.93 -2.16 -22.14
CA ILE A 58 -1.19 -3.02 -20.98
C ILE A 58 -1.13 -2.19 -19.70
N ILE A 59 -2.10 -2.39 -18.83
CA ILE A 59 -2.10 -1.80 -17.50
C ILE A 59 -2.06 -2.91 -16.45
N VAL A 60 -1.53 -2.60 -15.26
CA VAL A 60 -1.52 -3.57 -14.16
C VAL A 60 -2.87 -3.54 -13.44
N GLN A 61 -3.17 -4.62 -12.71
CA GLN A 61 -4.35 -4.67 -11.85
C GLN A 61 -4.22 -3.61 -10.75
N GLY A 62 -5.35 -3.07 -10.31
CA GLY A 62 -5.37 -2.12 -9.20
C GLY A 62 -4.68 -2.65 -7.95
N GLY A 63 -4.78 -3.96 -7.70
CA GLY A 63 -4.11 -4.60 -6.58
C GLY A 63 -2.59 -4.54 -6.66
N VAL A 64 -2.01 -4.57 -7.85
CA VAL A 64 -0.57 -4.38 -8.02
C VAL A 64 -0.18 -2.96 -7.61
N THR A 65 -0.96 -1.97 -8.05
CA THR A 65 -0.72 -0.57 -7.68
C THR A 65 -0.81 -0.38 -6.18
N SER A 66 -1.83 -0.92 -5.54
CA SER A 66 -2.02 -0.72 -4.11
C SER A 66 -1.07 -1.54 -3.25
N ALA A 67 -0.49 -2.60 -3.79
CA ALA A 67 0.38 -3.51 -3.02
C ALA A 67 1.59 -2.80 -2.40
N VAL A 68 2.09 -1.75 -3.04
CA VAL A 68 3.21 -0.99 -2.50
C VAL A 68 2.86 -0.34 -1.15
N LEU A 69 1.59 -0.01 -0.93
CA LEU A 69 1.13 0.54 0.34
C LEU A 69 1.18 -0.51 1.46
N ASN A 70 0.97 -1.78 1.12
CA ASN A 70 1.14 -2.86 2.10
C ASN A 70 2.58 -2.89 2.63
N ALA A 71 3.56 -2.71 1.74
CA ALA A 71 4.96 -2.69 2.14
C ALA A 71 5.25 -1.52 3.09
N VAL A 72 4.73 -0.33 2.78
CA VAL A 72 4.96 0.84 3.63
C VAL A 72 4.37 0.61 5.02
N VAL A 73 3.12 0.18 5.07
CA VAL A 73 2.38 0.02 6.33
C VAL A 73 2.96 -1.09 7.20
N ALA A 74 3.30 -2.22 6.58
CA ALA A 74 3.77 -3.38 7.33
C ALA A 74 5.22 -3.26 7.80
N GLU A 75 6.06 -2.58 7.01
CA GLU A 75 7.49 -2.58 7.24
C GLU A 75 8.01 -1.26 7.80
N LYS A 76 7.33 -0.15 7.55
CA LYS A 76 7.86 1.17 7.89
C LYS A 76 6.99 1.99 8.84
N LEU A 77 5.71 2.22 8.49
CA LEU A 77 4.87 3.15 9.26
C LEU A 77 3.39 2.77 9.11
N PRO A 78 2.72 2.37 10.17
CA PRO A 78 3.13 2.18 11.56
C PRO A 78 4.14 1.07 11.78
N GLY A 79 4.31 0.14 10.83
CA GLY A 79 5.34 -0.88 10.89
C GLY A 79 4.84 -2.26 11.31
N PRO A 80 5.75 -3.14 11.74
CA PRO A 80 5.42 -4.53 12.03
C PRO A 80 4.23 -4.68 12.99
N GLY A 81 3.37 -5.62 12.68
CA GLY A 81 2.14 -5.86 13.43
C GLY A 81 0.94 -5.10 12.92
N THR A 82 1.13 -4.20 11.96
CA THR A 82 0.04 -3.35 11.45
C THR A 82 -0.73 -4.04 10.35
N VAL A 83 -2.05 -3.98 10.46
CA VAL A 83 -2.98 -4.50 9.45
C VAL A 83 -3.95 -3.39 9.04
N PHE A 84 -4.43 -3.47 7.82
CA PHE A 84 -5.51 -2.59 7.36
C PHE A 84 -6.84 -3.06 7.94
N LEU A 85 -7.63 -2.13 8.46
CA LEU A 85 -9.01 -2.39 8.86
C LEU A 85 -10.00 -1.85 7.84
N HIS A 86 -9.67 -0.72 7.24
CA HIS A 86 -10.55 -0.07 6.27
C HIS A 86 -9.70 0.76 5.33
N VAL A 87 -10.04 0.71 4.06
CA VAL A 87 -9.40 1.57 3.05
C VAL A 87 -10.47 2.26 2.22
N ASP A 88 -10.18 3.52 1.89
CA ASP A 88 -11.04 4.33 1.04
C ASP A 88 -10.15 4.92 -0.05
N TRP A 89 -10.01 4.19 -1.14
CA TRP A 89 -9.06 4.51 -2.19
C TRP A 89 -9.74 4.82 -3.51
N ASN A 90 -9.20 5.81 -4.21
CA ASN A 90 -9.60 6.17 -5.56
C ASN A 90 -8.44 5.90 -6.50
N PHE A 91 -8.70 5.11 -7.54
CA PHE A 91 -7.71 4.83 -8.58
C PHE A 91 -7.85 5.91 -9.64
N LYS A 92 -6.83 6.77 -9.74
CA LYS A 92 -6.89 8.01 -10.53
C LYS A 92 -6.25 7.87 -11.90
N ALA A 93 -5.24 7.01 -12.01
CA ALA A 93 -4.51 6.83 -13.26
C ALA A 93 -3.93 5.42 -13.35
N PRO A 94 -3.79 4.88 -14.56
CA PRO A 94 -3.25 3.53 -14.73
C PRO A 94 -1.75 3.49 -14.47
N VAL A 95 -1.29 2.30 -14.07
CA VAL A 95 0.13 1.98 -13.93
C VAL A 95 0.43 0.90 -14.96
N LYS A 96 1.55 1.02 -15.64
CA LYS A 96 1.94 0.09 -16.70
C LYS A 96 3.22 -0.66 -16.32
N PRO A 97 3.43 -1.86 -16.87
CA PRO A 97 4.72 -2.53 -16.69
C PRO A 97 5.86 -1.60 -17.12
N GLY A 98 6.88 -1.52 -16.29
CA GLY A 98 8.00 -0.60 -16.50
C GLY A 98 7.88 0.69 -15.73
N ASP A 99 6.71 1.04 -15.24
CA ASP A 99 6.55 2.25 -14.43
C ASP A 99 7.22 2.06 -13.07
N LYS A 100 7.82 3.13 -12.60
CA LYS A 100 8.31 3.20 -11.23
C LYS A 100 7.26 3.94 -10.40
N ILE A 101 6.84 3.32 -9.31
CA ILE A 101 5.80 3.89 -8.44
C ILE A 101 6.31 4.05 -7.02
N THR A 102 5.83 5.08 -6.35
CA THR A 102 6.13 5.34 -4.94
C THR A 102 4.84 5.32 -4.15
N GLY A 103 4.76 4.40 -3.20
CA GLY A 103 3.68 4.38 -2.22
C GLY A 103 4.12 5.17 -1.00
N ALA A 104 3.27 6.07 -0.53
CA ALA A 104 3.57 6.92 0.62
C ALA A 104 2.39 6.95 1.57
N VAL A 105 2.70 6.98 2.85
CA VAL A 105 1.70 7.18 3.90
C VAL A 105 2.11 8.34 4.78
N GLU A 106 1.10 9.03 5.29
CA GLU A 106 1.29 10.09 6.27
C GLU A 106 0.28 9.88 7.39
N VAL A 107 0.74 9.91 8.62
CA VAL A 107 -0.14 9.74 9.79
C VAL A 107 -0.96 11.01 9.98
N ILE A 108 -2.29 10.88 9.92
CA ILE A 108 -3.19 12.03 10.11
C ILE A 108 -3.96 11.96 11.43
N LYS A 109 -4.04 10.78 12.04
CA LYS A 109 -4.70 10.63 13.32
C LYS A 109 -4.16 9.41 14.06
N VAL A 110 -3.95 9.55 15.36
CA VAL A 110 -3.48 8.46 16.23
C VAL A 110 -4.41 8.40 17.43
N ARG A 111 -4.94 7.21 17.72
CA ARG A 111 -5.74 7.03 18.93
C ARG A 111 -4.81 6.78 20.11
N THR A 112 -5.26 7.16 21.30
CA THR A 112 -4.52 6.95 22.53
C THR A 112 -5.03 5.77 23.33
N ASP A 113 -6.28 5.34 23.06
CA ASP A 113 -6.92 4.23 23.78
C ASP A 113 -6.73 2.88 23.10
N LYS A 114 -6.41 2.88 21.80
CA LYS A 114 -6.17 1.69 21.01
C LYS A 114 -5.07 1.97 20.00
N PRO A 115 -4.31 0.94 19.58
CA PRO A 115 -3.22 1.15 18.62
C PRO A 115 -3.76 1.27 17.19
N MET A 116 -4.52 2.33 16.95
CA MET A 116 -5.15 2.60 15.66
C MET A 116 -4.68 3.93 15.10
N THR A 117 -4.45 3.94 13.80
CA THR A 117 -4.02 5.13 13.07
C THR A 117 -4.87 5.31 11.83
N GLU A 118 -5.10 6.58 11.48
CA GLU A 118 -5.59 6.92 10.15
C GLU A 118 -4.43 7.48 9.36
N LEU A 119 -4.29 6.99 8.15
CA LEU A 119 -3.20 7.35 7.26
C LEU A 119 -3.76 7.96 5.99
N LYS A 120 -3.12 9.02 5.52
CA LYS A 120 -3.29 9.48 4.15
C LYS A 120 -2.38 8.61 3.30
N THR A 121 -2.93 8.04 2.23
CA THR A 121 -2.21 7.11 1.36
C THR A 121 -2.18 7.63 -0.06
N THR A 122 -1.02 7.50 -0.71
CA THR A 122 -0.87 7.89 -2.12
C THR A 122 0.06 6.92 -2.82
N VAL A 123 -0.21 6.69 -4.10
CA VAL A 123 0.74 6.02 -4.99
C VAL A 123 0.93 6.93 -6.18
N THR A 124 2.17 7.30 -6.45
CA THR A 124 2.51 8.19 -7.56
C THR A 124 3.45 7.49 -8.51
N ARG A 125 3.29 7.82 -9.81
CA ARG A 125 4.23 7.37 -10.82
C ARG A 125 5.45 8.30 -10.84
N ASP A 126 6.50 7.83 -11.50
CA ASP A 126 7.75 8.57 -11.63
C ASP A 126 7.56 9.93 -12.32
N ASP A 127 6.53 10.05 -13.17
CA ASP A 127 6.20 11.31 -13.86
C ASP A 127 5.40 12.28 -12.98
N GLY A 128 5.20 11.94 -11.72
CA GLY A 128 4.43 12.78 -10.78
C GLY A 128 2.93 12.58 -10.80
N THR A 129 2.43 11.72 -11.69
CA THR A 129 0.99 11.45 -11.76
C THR A 129 0.55 10.62 -10.56
N VAL A 130 -0.52 11.04 -9.90
CA VAL A 130 -1.12 10.26 -8.81
C VAL A 130 -1.92 9.11 -9.41
N ALA A 131 -1.53 7.88 -9.12
CA ALA A 131 -2.21 6.69 -9.59
C ALA A 131 -3.32 6.26 -8.62
N LEU A 132 -3.11 6.47 -7.33
CA LEU A 132 -4.05 6.10 -6.28
C LEU A 132 -3.92 7.10 -5.14
N GLU A 133 -5.05 7.48 -4.55
CA GLU A 133 -5.05 8.30 -3.34
C GLU A 133 -6.26 7.99 -2.49
N GLY A 134 -6.15 8.26 -1.20
CA GLY A 134 -7.23 8.07 -0.25
C GLY A 134 -6.70 7.87 1.16
N ASN A 135 -7.49 7.19 1.97
CA ASN A 135 -7.19 7.02 3.38
C ASN A 135 -7.23 5.55 3.76
N ALA A 136 -6.53 5.23 4.84
CA ALA A 136 -6.56 3.89 5.43
C ALA A 136 -6.69 4.01 6.95
N LEU A 137 -7.46 3.09 7.52
CA LEU A 137 -7.51 2.89 8.97
C LEU A 137 -6.74 1.62 9.27
N CYS A 138 -5.78 1.71 10.17
CA CYS A 138 -4.91 0.60 10.52
C CYS A 138 -4.95 0.28 12.00
N TYR A 139 -4.67 -0.96 12.32
CA TYR A 139 -4.53 -1.46 13.69
C TYR A 139 -3.16 -2.10 13.81
N THR A 140 -2.42 -1.77 14.87
CA THR A 140 -1.08 -2.32 15.10
C THR A 140 -1.12 -3.28 16.26
N LEU A 141 -1.02 -4.58 15.97
CA LEU A 141 -1.03 -5.62 16.99
C LEU A 141 0.30 -5.67 17.72
N PRO A 142 0.28 -5.91 19.03
CA PRO A 142 1.53 -6.16 19.76
C PRO A 142 2.19 -7.43 19.22
N MET A 143 3.50 -7.34 19.03
CA MET A 143 4.29 -8.47 18.55
C MET A 143 5.12 -9.03 19.71
N PRO A 144 4.99 -10.33 20.01
CA PRO A 144 5.81 -10.93 21.07
C PRO A 144 7.29 -10.84 20.73
N HIS A 145 8.12 -10.51 21.73
CA HIS A 145 9.57 -10.41 21.55
C HIS A 145 10.18 -11.70 21.05
N SER A 146 9.69 -12.83 21.55
CA SER A 146 10.23 -14.14 21.21
C SER A 146 10.10 -14.47 19.72
N VAL A 147 9.15 -13.87 19.03
CA VAL A 147 8.94 -14.14 17.60
C VAL A 147 10.14 -13.71 16.77
N GLY A 148 10.70 -12.55 17.08
CA GLY A 148 11.80 -12.02 16.32
C GLY A 148 13.13 -12.74 16.53
N ASN A 149 13.20 -13.60 17.55
CA ASN A 149 14.43 -14.29 17.93
C ASN A 149 14.44 -15.75 17.51
N GLN A 150 13.49 -16.19 16.76
CA GLN A 150 13.36 -17.60 16.40
C GLN A 150 14.03 -17.96 15.08
#